data_095e587525fbb5c27f0735fc6aed5c74
#
_entry.id   095e587525fbb5c27f0735fc6aed5c74
#
_cell.length_a   1.000
_cell.length_b   1.000
_cell.length_c   1.000
_cell.angle_alpha   90.00
_cell.angle_beta   90.00
_cell.angle_gamma   90.00
#
_symmetry.space_group_name_H-M   'P 1'
#
loop_
_entity.id
_entity.type
_entity.pdbx_description
1 polymer ?
#
loop_
_entity_poly.entity_id
_entity_poly.type
_entity_poly.pdbx_seq_one_letter_code
_entity_poly.pdbx_strand_id
1 'polypeptide(L)'
;MADSVRAAVLAAPGRYELQEFPYPRLADGALLMQVEMVGICGTDKHTYAGETKQYAGTPAETDTPFPIIQGHENVGVVAEITPTAAERIEFSGRRLAVGDRITMCPDVVCGRCYECTHVAGYVWCENSECYGNSFTSAEPPHLLGGMAEYMYLRPGTSAARTSAWSG
;
A
#
# COMPACT_ATOMS: atom_id res chain seq x y z
N MET A 1 -5.97 -21.53 -6.92
CA MET A 1 -5.59 -20.22 -6.35
C MET A 1 -4.63 -20.52 -5.21
N ALA A 2 -3.67 -19.70 -4.94
CA ALA A 2 -2.77 -19.90 -3.80
C ALA A 2 -3.59 -19.80 -2.50
N ASP A 3 -3.37 -20.70 -1.55
CA ASP A 3 -4.06 -20.67 -0.26
C ASP A 3 -3.40 -19.66 0.70
N SER A 4 -2.14 -19.28 0.43
CA SER A 4 -1.35 -18.34 1.22
C SER A 4 -0.50 -17.43 0.35
N VAL A 5 -0.05 -16.33 0.94
CA VAL A 5 0.81 -15.30 0.34
C VAL A 5 2.03 -15.11 1.22
N ARG A 6 3.22 -15.15 0.65
CA ARG A 6 4.47 -14.90 1.38
C ARG A 6 4.79 -13.41 1.38
N ALA A 7 5.32 -12.95 2.51
CA ALA A 7 5.80 -11.59 2.67
C ALA A 7 7.07 -11.53 3.52
N ALA A 8 7.91 -10.53 3.25
CA ALA A 8 9.01 -10.15 4.11
C ALA A 8 8.50 -9.16 5.15
N VAL A 9 8.41 -9.61 6.39
CA VAL A 9 7.89 -8.84 7.52
C VAL A 9 9.06 -8.28 8.33
N LEU A 10 9.11 -6.98 8.51
CA LEU A 10 9.99 -6.35 9.49
C LEU A 10 9.35 -6.52 10.87
N ALA A 11 9.77 -7.56 11.59
CA ALA A 11 9.20 -7.93 12.88
C ALA A 11 9.63 -6.98 14.01
N ALA A 12 10.82 -6.40 13.89
CA ALA A 12 11.39 -5.38 14.77
C ALA A 12 12.55 -4.70 14.02
N PRO A 13 13.05 -3.56 14.48
CA PRO A 13 14.25 -2.94 13.90
C PRO A 13 15.39 -3.96 13.70
N GLY A 14 15.98 -3.96 12.50
CA GLY A 14 17.05 -4.86 12.11
C GLY A 14 16.66 -6.32 11.86
N ARG A 15 15.38 -6.70 11.97
CA ARG A 15 14.96 -8.10 11.88
C ARG A 15 13.79 -8.33 10.91
N TYR A 16 14.13 -8.84 9.72
CA TYR A 16 13.15 -9.37 8.78
C TYR A 16 12.89 -10.87 8.99
N GLU A 17 11.66 -11.27 8.77
CA GLU A 17 11.19 -12.66 8.77
C GLU A 17 10.34 -12.91 7.54
N LEU A 18 10.50 -14.08 6.90
CA LEU A 18 9.55 -14.52 5.89
C LEU A 18 8.36 -15.14 6.61
N GLN A 19 7.17 -14.61 6.33
CA GLN A 19 5.92 -15.10 6.92
C GLN A 19 4.90 -15.39 5.81
N GLU A 20 3.96 -16.28 6.12
CA GLU A 20 2.84 -16.61 5.25
C GLU A 20 1.54 -16.07 5.84
N PHE A 21 0.73 -15.47 4.98
CA PHE A 21 -0.56 -14.91 5.32
C PHE A 21 -1.67 -15.56 4.51
N PRO A 22 -2.91 -15.64 5.04
CA PRO A 22 -4.04 -16.12 4.26
C PRO A 22 -4.24 -15.26 3.01
N TYR A 23 -4.64 -15.87 1.90
CA TYR A 23 -5.05 -15.12 0.72
C TYR A 23 -6.26 -14.22 1.08
N PRO A 24 -6.19 -12.89 0.87
CA PRO A 24 -7.16 -11.97 1.43
C PRO A 24 -8.49 -12.01 0.67
N ARG A 25 -9.59 -11.77 1.39
CA ARG A 25 -10.89 -11.47 0.76
C ARG A 25 -11.00 -9.98 0.53
N LEU A 26 -11.40 -9.57 -0.67
CA LEU A 26 -11.57 -8.16 -0.99
C LEU A 26 -12.84 -7.60 -0.36
N ALA A 27 -12.67 -6.50 0.38
CA ALA A 27 -13.80 -5.62 0.72
C ALA A 27 -14.27 -4.85 -0.52
N ASP A 28 -15.51 -4.36 -0.52
CA ASP A 28 -15.99 -3.53 -1.62
C ASP A 28 -15.11 -2.27 -1.77
N GLY A 29 -14.78 -1.94 -3.00
CA GLY A 29 -13.85 -0.84 -3.32
C GLY A 29 -12.36 -1.17 -3.21
N ALA A 30 -12.00 -2.42 -2.87
CA ALA A 30 -10.61 -2.88 -2.81
C ALA A 30 -10.19 -3.66 -4.07
N LEU A 31 -8.87 -3.74 -4.29
CA LEU A 31 -8.25 -4.63 -5.26
C LEU A 31 -7.04 -5.34 -4.67
N LEU A 32 -6.65 -6.45 -5.27
CA LEU A 32 -5.42 -7.17 -4.99
C LEU A 32 -4.46 -7.01 -6.16
N MET A 33 -3.27 -6.52 -5.88
CA MET A 33 -2.19 -6.37 -6.85
C MET A 33 -1.15 -7.47 -6.64
N GLN A 34 -0.84 -8.25 -7.67
CA GLN A 34 0.34 -9.10 -7.69
C GLN A 34 1.55 -8.20 -7.90
N VAL A 35 2.46 -8.17 -6.92
CA VAL A 35 3.64 -7.30 -6.97
C VAL A 35 4.67 -7.86 -7.93
N GLU A 36 5.09 -7.05 -8.90
CA GLU A 36 6.19 -7.37 -9.83
C GLU A 36 7.50 -6.75 -9.35
N MET A 37 7.41 -5.55 -8.76
CA MET A 37 8.59 -4.83 -8.30
C MET A 37 8.23 -3.91 -7.14
N VAL A 38 9.12 -3.82 -6.16
CA VAL A 38 9.05 -2.89 -5.04
C VAL A 38 10.36 -2.11 -4.93
N GLY A 39 10.27 -0.78 -4.83
CA GLY A 39 11.40 0.08 -4.51
C GLY A 39 11.73 0.04 -3.03
N ILE A 40 12.99 0.27 -2.69
CA ILE A 40 13.47 0.47 -1.32
C ILE A 40 13.90 1.94 -1.19
N CYS A 41 13.14 2.72 -0.45
CA CYS A 41 13.43 4.14 -0.25
C CYS A 41 14.19 4.42 1.06
N GLY A 42 14.41 5.70 1.34
CA GLY A 42 15.04 6.14 2.59
C GLY A 42 14.25 5.73 3.83
N THR A 43 12.92 5.85 3.79
CA THR A 43 12.03 5.49 4.90
C THR A 43 12.18 4.02 5.32
N ASP A 44 12.24 3.10 4.35
CA ASP A 44 12.42 1.67 4.64
C ASP A 44 13.74 1.43 5.40
N LYS A 45 14.83 2.09 4.97
CA LYS A 45 16.14 1.97 5.61
C LYS A 45 16.16 2.57 7.02
N HIS A 46 15.54 3.74 7.21
CA HIS A 46 15.47 4.43 8.50
C HIS A 46 14.66 3.59 9.49
N THR A 47 13.51 3.08 9.09
CA THR A 47 12.69 2.20 9.93
C THR A 47 13.42 0.91 10.28
N TYR A 48 14.12 0.29 9.30
CA TYR A 48 14.95 -0.88 9.56
C TYR A 48 16.07 -0.58 10.57
N ALA A 49 16.68 0.60 10.50
CA ALA A 49 17.75 1.02 11.42
C ALA A 49 17.25 1.38 12.83
N GLY A 50 15.94 1.43 13.06
CA GLY A 50 15.37 1.73 14.37
C GLY A 50 14.85 3.15 14.54
N GLU A 51 14.82 3.94 13.48
CA GLU A 51 14.15 5.24 13.46
C GLU A 51 12.64 4.99 13.24
N THR A 52 11.94 4.75 14.34
CA THR A 52 10.56 4.24 14.29
C THR A 52 9.49 5.32 14.27
N LYS A 53 9.86 6.59 14.41
CA LYS A 53 8.93 7.71 14.34
C LYS A 53 8.76 8.20 12.91
N GLN A 54 7.54 8.04 12.40
CA GLN A 54 7.14 8.61 11.12
C GLN A 54 6.72 10.08 11.32
N TYR A 55 7.07 10.96 10.38
CA TYR A 55 6.73 12.39 10.41
C TYR A 55 7.15 13.09 11.71
N ALA A 56 8.28 12.72 12.29
CA ALA A 56 8.77 13.23 13.57
C ALA A 56 8.76 14.76 13.64
N GLY A 57 8.25 15.31 14.76
CA GLY A 57 8.15 16.74 14.99
C GLY A 57 6.98 17.43 14.27
N THR A 58 6.07 16.70 13.65
CA THR A 58 4.85 17.24 13.01
C THR A 58 3.59 16.77 13.76
N PRO A 59 2.42 17.42 13.54
CA PRO A 59 1.15 16.92 14.07
C PRO A 59 0.75 15.51 13.60
N ALA A 60 1.37 15.02 12.52
CA ALA A 60 1.16 13.67 11.98
C ALA A 60 2.16 12.64 12.52
N GLU A 61 2.95 13.00 13.55
CA GLU A 61 3.91 12.05 14.13
C GLU A 61 3.21 10.79 14.64
N THR A 62 3.73 9.64 14.22
CA THR A 62 3.22 8.33 14.64
C THR A 62 4.37 7.32 14.75
N ASP A 63 4.21 6.34 15.61
CA ASP A 63 5.17 5.25 15.72
C ASP A 63 4.90 4.18 14.66
N THR A 64 5.96 3.57 14.13
CA THR A 64 5.82 2.43 13.22
C THR A 64 5.16 1.25 13.93
N PRO A 65 4.05 0.71 13.40
CA PRO A 65 3.26 -0.33 14.07
C PRO A 65 3.83 -1.73 13.78
N PHE A 66 4.98 -2.08 14.38
CA PHE A 66 5.56 -3.42 14.21
C PHE A 66 4.60 -4.54 14.67
N PRO A 67 4.61 -5.73 14.02
CA PRO A 67 5.33 -6.07 12.78
C PRO A 67 4.71 -5.42 11.55
N ILE A 68 5.53 -5.13 10.53
CA ILE A 68 5.09 -4.39 9.33
C ILE A 68 5.64 -5.06 8.06
N ILE A 69 4.86 -5.07 6.99
CA ILE A 69 5.34 -5.33 5.63
C ILE A 69 5.68 -3.97 5.02
N GLN A 70 6.96 -3.72 4.78
CA GLN A 70 7.42 -2.47 4.17
C GLN A 70 7.21 -2.45 2.65
N GLY A 71 7.64 -1.36 2.01
CA GLY A 71 7.57 -1.15 0.57
C GLY A 71 6.31 -0.40 0.15
N HIS A 72 6.51 0.82 -0.35
CA HIS A 72 5.44 1.73 -0.77
C HIS A 72 5.67 2.32 -2.16
N GLU A 73 6.73 1.92 -2.85
CA GLU A 73 7.05 2.27 -4.24
C GLU A 73 6.87 1.04 -5.13
N ASN A 74 5.62 0.78 -5.55
CA ASN A 74 5.24 -0.51 -6.10
C ASN A 74 4.74 -0.44 -7.54
N VAL A 75 5.08 -1.46 -8.32
CA VAL A 75 4.48 -1.78 -9.61
C VAL A 75 4.02 -3.23 -9.57
N GLY A 76 2.86 -3.51 -10.13
CA GLY A 76 2.33 -4.86 -10.21
C GLY A 76 1.13 -4.96 -11.15
N VAL A 77 0.55 -6.14 -11.18
CA VAL A 77 -0.59 -6.46 -12.05
C VAL A 77 -1.84 -6.66 -11.18
N VAL A 78 -2.96 -6.13 -11.60
CA VAL A 78 -4.26 -6.35 -10.95
C VAL A 78 -4.60 -7.84 -11.02
N ALA A 79 -4.56 -8.53 -9.88
CA ALA A 79 -4.88 -9.94 -9.76
C ALA A 79 -6.38 -10.16 -9.50
N GLU A 80 -6.96 -9.35 -8.62
CA GLU A 80 -8.39 -9.32 -8.33
C GLU A 80 -8.86 -7.88 -8.11
N ILE A 81 -10.10 -7.57 -8.48
CA ILE A 81 -10.66 -6.23 -8.34
C ILE A 81 -12.18 -6.31 -8.16
N THR A 82 -12.69 -5.52 -7.22
CA THR A 82 -14.15 -5.37 -7.05
C THR A 82 -14.73 -4.42 -8.11
N PRO A 83 -16.02 -4.51 -8.45
CA PRO A 83 -16.66 -3.60 -9.39
C PRO A 83 -16.49 -2.12 -9.01
N THR A 84 -16.65 -1.79 -7.73
CA THR A 84 -16.48 -0.43 -7.21
C THR A 84 -15.04 0.08 -7.37
N ALA A 85 -14.03 -0.77 -7.09
CA ALA A 85 -12.63 -0.42 -7.28
C ALA A 85 -12.29 -0.20 -8.75
N ALA A 86 -12.83 -1.04 -9.64
CA ALA A 86 -12.60 -0.94 -11.08
C ALA A 86 -12.99 0.43 -11.65
N GLU A 87 -14.02 1.06 -11.09
CA GLU A 87 -14.53 2.37 -11.54
C GLU A 87 -13.85 3.56 -10.87
N ARG A 88 -13.20 3.39 -9.70
CA ARG A 88 -12.84 4.51 -8.82
C ARG A 88 -11.36 4.65 -8.51
N ILE A 89 -10.58 3.58 -8.59
CA ILE A 89 -9.19 3.60 -8.12
C ILE A 89 -8.25 4.30 -9.11
N GLU A 90 -8.51 4.19 -10.41
CA GLU A 90 -7.62 4.81 -11.42
C GLU A 90 -7.85 6.31 -11.46
N PHE A 91 -6.77 7.09 -11.22
CA PHE A 91 -6.82 8.52 -10.96
C PHE A 91 -7.31 9.36 -12.16
N SER A 92 -7.18 8.87 -13.40
CA SER A 92 -7.67 9.56 -14.61
C SER A 92 -9.09 9.15 -14.99
N GLY A 93 -9.76 8.33 -14.17
CA GLY A 93 -11.13 7.88 -14.36
C GLY A 93 -11.29 6.74 -15.38
N ARG A 94 -10.21 6.09 -15.79
CA ARG A 94 -10.30 4.91 -16.65
C ARG A 94 -10.64 3.67 -15.82
N ARG A 95 -11.49 2.82 -16.36
CA ARG A 95 -11.82 1.57 -15.70
C ARG A 95 -10.62 0.63 -15.69
N LEU A 96 -10.30 0.05 -14.52
CA LEU A 96 -9.32 -1.01 -14.39
C LEU A 96 -9.94 -2.39 -14.57
N ALA A 97 -9.12 -3.33 -15.01
CA ALA A 97 -9.47 -4.74 -15.16
C ALA A 97 -8.33 -5.63 -14.62
N VAL A 98 -8.66 -6.89 -14.31
CA VAL A 98 -7.67 -7.93 -14.03
C VAL A 98 -6.69 -8.02 -15.22
N GLY A 99 -5.39 -8.07 -14.92
CA GLY A 99 -4.31 -8.08 -15.89
C GLY A 99 -3.74 -6.69 -16.23
N ASP A 100 -4.39 -5.60 -15.81
CA ASP A 100 -3.80 -4.26 -15.98
C ASP A 100 -2.57 -4.11 -15.09
N ARG A 101 -1.49 -3.56 -15.66
CA ARG A 101 -0.31 -3.18 -14.88
C ARG A 101 -0.52 -1.79 -14.30
N ILE A 102 -0.31 -1.66 -13.00
CA ILE A 102 -0.53 -0.42 -12.26
C ILE A 102 0.64 -0.07 -11.36
N THR A 103 0.81 1.20 -11.08
CA THR A 103 1.46 1.73 -9.89
C THR A 103 0.42 2.39 -9.00
N MET A 104 0.71 2.63 -7.73
CA MET A 104 -0.25 3.18 -6.79
C MET A 104 0.35 4.33 -5.99
N CYS A 105 -0.50 5.26 -5.56
CA CYS A 105 -0.13 6.25 -4.57
C CYS A 105 0.05 5.55 -3.22
N PRO A 106 1.17 5.73 -2.52
CA PRO A 106 1.38 5.09 -1.23
C PRO A 106 0.43 5.61 -0.15
N ASP A 107 -0.06 6.84 -0.28
CA ASP A 107 -0.92 7.47 0.71
C ASP A 107 -2.40 7.21 0.41
N VAL A 108 -3.11 6.74 1.43
CA VAL A 108 -4.57 6.62 1.43
C VAL A 108 -5.13 7.80 2.20
N VAL A 109 -5.78 8.71 1.48
CA VAL A 109 -6.32 9.94 2.05
C VAL A 109 -7.78 9.76 2.50
N CYS A 110 -8.22 10.54 3.48
CA CYS A 110 -9.58 10.42 4.00
C CYS A 110 -10.68 10.95 3.06
N GLY A 111 -10.32 11.76 2.05
CA GLY A 111 -11.23 12.32 1.05
C GLY A 111 -12.25 13.34 1.57
N ARG A 112 -12.24 13.70 2.88
CA ARG A 112 -13.28 14.52 3.52
C ARG A 112 -12.78 15.70 4.35
N CYS A 113 -11.50 15.74 4.72
CA CYS A 113 -10.94 16.88 5.43
C CYS A 113 -10.80 18.09 4.50
N TYR A 114 -10.53 19.25 5.08
CA TYR A 114 -10.36 20.50 4.31
C TYR A 114 -9.30 20.36 3.22
N GLU A 115 -8.15 19.78 3.55
CA GLU A 115 -7.04 19.60 2.63
C GLU A 115 -7.42 18.71 1.43
N CYS A 116 -8.13 17.61 1.69
CA CYS A 116 -8.61 16.73 0.62
C CYS A 116 -9.63 17.39 -0.30
N THR A 117 -10.48 18.27 0.23
CA THR A 117 -11.63 18.80 -0.52
C THR A 117 -11.39 20.17 -1.13
N HIS A 118 -10.42 20.96 -0.64
CA HIS A 118 -10.18 22.35 -1.06
C HIS A 118 -8.77 22.63 -1.58
N VAL A 119 -7.76 21.90 -1.07
CA VAL A 119 -6.35 22.18 -1.41
C VAL A 119 -5.82 21.24 -2.50
N ALA A 120 -6.54 20.17 -2.80
CA ALA A 120 -6.15 19.14 -3.77
C ALA A 120 -4.77 18.51 -3.49
N GLY A 121 -4.38 18.45 -2.22
CA GLY A 121 -3.08 17.98 -1.78
C GLY A 121 -3.20 16.78 -0.85
N TYR A 122 -3.07 15.56 -1.38
CA TYR A 122 -3.05 14.33 -0.56
C TYR A 122 -1.96 14.37 0.53
N VAL A 123 -0.83 15.04 0.28
CA VAL A 123 0.30 15.21 1.22
C VAL A 123 -0.05 15.96 2.51
N TRP A 124 -1.14 16.70 2.52
CA TRP A 124 -1.57 17.50 3.67
C TRP A 124 -2.77 16.90 4.42
N CYS A 125 -3.23 15.72 4.00
CA CYS A 125 -4.34 15.06 4.67
C CYS A 125 -3.95 14.67 6.09
N GLU A 126 -4.59 15.27 7.09
CA GLU A 126 -4.34 15.01 8.52
C GLU A 126 -4.64 13.56 8.94
N ASN A 127 -5.41 12.83 8.13
CA ASN A 127 -5.79 11.45 8.37
C ASN A 127 -5.21 10.53 7.29
N SER A 128 -4.08 10.90 6.69
CA SER A 128 -3.41 10.06 5.70
C SER A 128 -2.78 8.85 6.37
N GLU A 129 -2.95 7.69 5.74
CA GLU A 129 -2.27 6.45 6.10
C GLU A 129 -1.40 6.02 4.93
N CYS A 130 -0.17 5.57 5.19
CA CYS A 130 0.78 5.21 4.14
C CYS A 130 1.03 3.71 4.13
N TYR A 131 0.89 3.09 2.96
CA TYR A 131 1.27 1.70 2.76
C TYR A 131 2.74 1.47 3.12
N GLY A 132 3.02 0.30 3.71
CA GLY A 132 4.38 -0.04 4.12
C GLY A 132 4.92 0.72 5.34
N ASN A 133 4.13 1.66 5.90
CA ASN A 133 4.53 2.49 7.05
C ASN A 133 3.49 2.52 8.18
N SER A 134 2.20 2.73 7.84
CA SER A 134 1.16 3.02 8.84
C SER A 134 0.37 1.79 9.30
N PHE A 135 0.58 0.63 8.67
CA PHE A 135 -0.25 -0.55 8.89
C PHE A 135 0.55 -1.71 9.45
N THR A 136 0.09 -2.27 10.58
CA THR A 136 0.66 -3.53 11.08
C THR A 136 0.28 -4.70 10.19
N SER A 137 1.19 -5.66 10.06
CA SER A 137 0.88 -6.95 9.41
C SER A 137 0.24 -7.97 10.36
N ALA A 138 0.08 -7.64 11.64
CA ALA A 138 -0.55 -8.53 12.62
C ALA A 138 -2.07 -8.65 12.42
N GLU A 139 -2.70 -7.66 11.78
CA GLU A 139 -4.15 -7.58 11.61
C GLU A 139 -4.57 -7.73 10.14
N PRO A 140 -5.71 -8.39 9.85
CA PRO A 140 -6.26 -8.44 8.49
C PRO A 140 -6.50 -7.03 7.92
N PRO A 141 -6.27 -6.82 6.61
CA PRO A 141 -5.96 -7.82 5.57
C PRO A 141 -4.46 -8.19 5.47
N HIS A 142 -3.62 -7.85 6.42
CA HIS A 142 -2.19 -8.13 6.58
C HIS A 142 -1.29 -7.52 5.50
N LEU A 143 -1.64 -7.66 4.22
CA LEU A 143 -0.82 -7.42 3.03
C LEU A 143 -0.82 -5.93 2.61
N LEU A 144 -0.51 -5.02 3.53
CA LEU A 144 -0.57 -3.57 3.32
C LEU A 144 0.82 -2.94 3.08
N GLY A 145 1.70 -3.68 2.42
CA GLY A 145 3.03 -3.25 1.97
C GLY A 145 3.53 -4.11 0.82
N GLY A 146 4.43 -3.57 0.01
CA GLY A 146 4.85 -4.17 -1.25
C GLY A 146 5.91 -5.26 -1.14
N MET A 147 6.55 -5.45 0.01
CA MET A 147 7.51 -6.54 0.20
C MET A 147 6.79 -7.89 0.42
N ALA A 148 5.82 -8.19 -0.46
CA ALA A 148 4.99 -9.38 -0.47
C ALA A 148 4.69 -9.81 -1.91
N GLU A 149 4.29 -11.07 -2.11
CA GLU A 149 3.87 -11.55 -3.44
C GLU A 149 2.61 -10.85 -3.96
N TYR A 150 1.72 -10.46 -3.02
CA TYR A 150 0.51 -9.69 -3.29
C TYR A 150 0.37 -8.55 -2.31
N MET A 151 -0.18 -7.44 -2.77
CA MET A 151 -0.49 -6.27 -1.97
C MET A 151 -1.98 -5.95 -2.06
N TYR A 152 -2.60 -5.77 -0.91
CA TYR A 152 -4.00 -5.39 -0.79
C TYR A 152 -4.13 -3.87 -0.86
N LEU A 153 -4.78 -3.36 -1.91
CA LEU A 153 -5.09 -1.94 -2.03
C LEU A 153 -6.50 -1.67 -1.50
N ARG A 154 -6.57 -0.85 -0.46
CA ARG A 154 -7.79 -0.49 0.28
C ARG A 154 -8.69 0.44 -0.54
N PRO A 155 -9.99 0.50 -0.21
CA PRO A 155 -10.86 1.55 -0.71
C PRO A 155 -10.27 2.94 -0.41
N GLY A 156 -10.31 3.84 -1.40
CA GLY A 156 -9.72 5.18 -1.31
C GLY A 156 -8.28 5.29 -1.81
N THR A 157 -7.64 4.17 -2.17
CA THR A 157 -6.35 4.19 -2.87
C THR A 157 -6.49 4.80 -4.26
N SER A 158 -5.48 5.55 -4.69
CA SER A 158 -5.34 6.01 -6.08
C SER A 158 -4.25 5.21 -6.78
N ALA A 159 -4.54 4.75 -7.99
CA ALA A 159 -3.60 4.03 -8.83
C ALA A 159 -3.56 4.60 -10.24
N ALA A 160 -2.45 4.36 -10.94
CA ALA A 160 -2.28 4.73 -12.34
C ALA A 160 -1.96 3.49 -13.16
N ARG A 161 -2.63 3.34 -14.31
CA ARG A 161 -2.23 2.34 -15.29
C ARG A 161 -0.89 2.71 -15.90
N THR A 162 0.07 1.81 -15.86
CA THR A 162 1.35 1.98 -16.54
C THR A 162 1.30 1.33 -17.93
N SER A 163 1.95 1.96 -18.93
CA SER A 163 2.18 1.28 -20.20
C SER A 163 3.07 0.06 -19.99
N ALA A 164 2.83 -1.02 -20.74
CA ALA A 164 3.76 -2.12 -20.77
C ALA A 164 5.15 -1.60 -21.16
N TRP A 165 6.19 -2.00 -20.44
CA TRP A 165 7.55 -1.83 -20.89
C TRP A 165 7.69 -2.64 -22.18
N SER A 166 7.75 -1.94 -23.33
CA SER A 166 8.25 -2.53 -24.55
C SER A 166 9.78 -2.55 -24.41
N GLY A 167 10.31 -3.64 -23.84
CA GLY A 167 11.73 -3.94 -23.85
C GLY A 167 12.19 -4.26 -25.27
#